data_e45de9657f730e1a6bdf2f3f32d346ae
#
_entry.id   e45de9657f730e1a6bdf2f3f32d346ae
#
_cell.length_a   1.000
_cell.length_b   1.000
_cell.length_c   1.000
_cell.angle_alpha   90.00
_cell.angle_beta   90.00
_cell.angle_gamma   90.00
#
_symmetry.space_group_name_H-M   'P 1'
#
loop_
_entity.id
_entity.type
_entity.pdbx_description
1 polymer ?
#
loop_
_entity_poly.entity_id
_entity_poly.type
_entity_poly.pdbx_seq_one_letter_code
_entity_poly.pdbx_strand_id
1 'polypeptide(L)'
;MESLSSGKKLVATIKVFNNHLRLPFILLALSEASVFLVSVYSAALVRFQESNFEQINVVINYGGGNIGLIASIYTIVMILSMTALGHYQSQQHFSPSIFTETVLRCLVSLIIGSIALMILYYLLPEIYMGRGFHFISITLSFVGVIFIRAIFLHFVDKNIMKRNILVVGAGERAVTLINEQGGSKDGLSYKIVGYIPQNQEETAVPSERVVDIDSDAIYQYALENDIDEIILAINDRRKSYPDEELLKCKLSGIKIIDPVCFLEREQGKVNLELLRPSWMIFSTGFQRNAVDIIVARAFDIISSLIIFIIMSPILLITSFLIAAESKFKHPIFYKQVRVGLDGVPFTLLKFRSMSMNAEKDGRAVWASKNDDRITFIGKFIRKTRIDELPQIINILKGDMRLVGPRPERPEFVDDLATKIPFYKKRHTVKPGLAGWAQLKYPYGATERDAYEKLQYDLYYVKNNNVIMDFFILLQTIEIVIMGKGAR
;
A
#
# COMPACT_ATOMS: atom_id res chain seq x y z
N MET A 1 -29.51 25.73 25.31
CA MET A 1 -28.36 26.48 24.78
C MET A 1 -27.17 26.27 25.69
N GLU A 2 -26.70 25.04 25.77
CA GLU A 2 -25.48 24.64 26.48
C GLU A 2 -25.08 23.28 25.91
N SER A 3 -24.04 23.22 25.12
CA SER A 3 -23.18 22.07 24.81
C SER A 3 -22.54 22.19 23.43
N LEU A 4 -21.78 23.25 23.25
CA LEU A 4 -20.82 23.37 22.15
C LEU A 4 -19.40 23.49 22.74
N SER A 5 -18.94 22.46 23.48
CA SER A 5 -17.54 22.36 23.88
C SER A 5 -17.11 20.91 24.05
N SER A 6 -17.29 20.10 23.03
CA SER A 6 -16.49 18.88 22.87
C SER A 6 -15.62 19.11 21.66
N GLY A 7 -14.35 19.40 21.91
CA GLY A 7 -13.35 19.45 20.86
C GLY A 7 -13.30 18.11 20.14
N LYS A 8 -14.05 17.97 19.03
CA LYS A 8 -14.02 16.79 18.18
C LYS A 8 -12.58 16.52 17.83
N LYS A 9 -12.02 15.45 18.41
CA LYS A 9 -10.66 14.97 18.11
C LYS A 9 -10.50 14.86 16.60
N LEU A 10 -9.43 15.42 16.07
CA LEU A 10 -9.07 15.44 14.65
C LEU A 10 -8.68 14.03 14.12
N VAL A 11 -9.44 13.01 14.46
CA VAL A 11 -9.15 11.60 14.12
C VAL A 11 -9.99 11.13 12.92
N ALA A 12 -10.26 12.03 11.97
CA ALA A 12 -10.99 11.67 10.77
C ALA A 12 -10.13 10.86 9.81
N THR A 13 -10.58 9.67 9.45
CA THR A 13 -10.13 8.98 8.25
C THR A 13 -10.98 9.45 7.09
N ILE A 14 -10.36 9.97 6.04
CA ILE A 14 -11.05 10.35 4.82
C ILE A 14 -11.03 9.14 3.88
N LYS A 15 -12.20 8.68 3.45
CA LYS A 15 -12.33 7.64 2.44
C LYS A 15 -12.17 8.31 1.06
N VAL A 16 -11.00 8.12 0.45
CA VAL A 16 -10.74 8.58 -0.91
C VAL A 16 -10.68 7.36 -1.82
N PHE A 17 -11.62 7.23 -2.74
CA PHE A 17 -11.72 6.11 -3.70
C PHE A 17 -11.52 4.73 -3.06
N ASN A 18 -12.28 4.43 -2.00
CA ASN A 18 -12.21 3.20 -1.19
C ASN A 18 -10.93 3.00 -0.35
N ASN A 19 -9.96 3.90 -0.40
CA ASN A 19 -8.80 3.88 0.49
C ASN A 19 -9.01 4.77 1.71
N HIS A 20 -8.68 4.26 2.89
CA HIS A 20 -8.77 5.00 4.14
C HIS A 20 -7.45 5.75 4.39
N LEU A 21 -7.40 7.04 4.01
CA LEU A 21 -6.29 7.93 4.31
C LEU A 21 -6.52 8.60 5.66
N ARG A 22 -5.51 8.62 6.50
CA ARG A 22 -5.58 9.28 7.82
C ARG A 22 -5.29 10.76 7.66
N LEU A 23 -6.16 11.58 8.20
CA LEU A 23 -6.07 13.04 8.11
C LEU A 23 -4.69 13.61 8.51
N PRO A 24 -4.00 13.13 9.57
CA PRO A 24 -2.70 13.66 9.93
C PRO A 24 -1.62 13.47 8.86
N PHE A 25 -1.63 12.35 8.15
CA PHE A 25 -0.67 12.13 7.04
C PHE A 25 -1.00 12.97 5.82
N ILE A 26 -2.28 13.29 5.60
CA ILE A 26 -2.69 14.24 4.55
C ILE A 26 -2.19 15.64 4.91
N LEU A 27 -2.38 16.07 6.17
CA LEU A 27 -1.87 17.36 6.65
C LEU A 27 -0.34 17.44 6.58
N LEU A 28 0.36 16.36 6.93
CA LEU A 28 1.81 16.27 6.76
C LEU A 28 2.21 16.41 5.29
N ALA A 29 1.56 15.68 4.37
CA ALA A 29 1.85 15.77 2.94
C ALA A 29 1.59 17.17 2.38
N LEU A 30 0.52 17.85 2.80
CA LEU A 30 0.20 19.21 2.41
C LEU A 30 1.22 20.22 2.95
N SER A 31 1.66 20.06 4.21
CA SER A 31 2.70 20.93 4.79
C SER A 31 4.06 20.71 4.11
N GLU A 32 4.43 19.48 3.78
CA GLU A 32 5.64 19.18 3.00
C GLU A 32 5.55 19.70 1.56
N ALA A 33 4.38 19.62 0.92
CA ALA A 33 4.15 20.22 -0.39
C ALA A 33 4.37 21.75 -0.34
N SER A 34 3.89 22.42 0.69
CA SER A 34 4.12 23.84 0.89
C SER A 34 5.62 24.15 1.08
N VAL A 35 6.36 23.31 1.83
CA VAL A 35 7.81 23.43 1.97
C VAL A 35 8.52 23.32 0.61
N PHE A 36 8.16 22.32 -0.20
CA PHE A 36 8.76 22.14 -1.53
C PHE A 36 8.51 23.35 -2.41
N LEU A 37 7.29 23.86 -2.43
CA LEU A 37 6.91 25.03 -3.19
C LEU A 37 7.70 26.27 -2.73
N VAL A 38 7.71 26.57 -1.43
CA VAL A 38 8.44 27.69 -0.84
C VAL A 38 9.96 27.56 -1.09
N SER A 39 10.51 26.35 -1.04
CA SER A 39 11.93 26.10 -1.28
C SER A 39 12.36 26.51 -2.69
N VAL A 40 11.53 26.29 -3.70
CA VAL A 40 11.83 26.73 -5.08
C VAL A 40 11.83 28.25 -5.15
N TYR A 41 10.82 28.92 -4.60
CA TYR A 41 10.78 30.40 -4.61
C TYR A 41 11.94 31.02 -3.83
N SER A 42 12.25 30.46 -2.64
CA SER A 42 13.38 30.93 -1.82
C SER A 42 14.72 30.69 -2.51
N ALA A 43 14.89 29.56 -3.17
CA ALA A 43 16.10 29.25 -3.94
C ALA A 43 16.28 30.22 -5.14
N ALA A 44 15.19 30.64 -5.76
CA ALA A 44 15.21 31.61 -6.83
C ALA A 44 15.70 33.00 -6.32
N LEU A 45 15.17 33.46 -5.19
CA LEU A 45 15.63 34.71 -4.54
C LEU A 45 17.11 34.65 -4.20
N VAL A 46 17.58 33.56 -3.60
CA VAL A 46 19.00 33.39 -3.24
C VAL A 46 19.90 33.30 -4.48
N ARG A 47 19.46 32.62 -5.54
CA ARG A 47 20.31 32.38 -6.73
C ARG A 47 20.44 33.59 -7.59
N PHE A 48 19.34 34.33 -7.77
CA PHE A 48 19.31 35.47 -8.71
C PHE A 48 19.56 36.80 -8.01
N GLN A 49 19.60 36.85 -6.67
CA GLN A 49 19.81 38.04 -5.86
C GLN A 49 18.83 39.20 -6.16
N GLU A 50 17.67 38.83 -6.74
CA GLU A 50 16.62 39.77 -7.08
C GLU A 50 15.52 39.73 -6.02
N SER A 51 15.08 40.90 -5.56
CA SER A 51 14.00 41.02 -4.58
C SER A 51 12.60 40.98 -5.19
N ASN A 52 12.51 41.09 -6.54
CA ASN A 52 11.23 41.11 -7.24
C ASN A 52 11.01 39.85 -8.09
N PHE A 53 9.93 39.11 -7.80
CA PHE A 53 9.56 37.90 -8.54
C PHE A 53 9.24 38.14 -10.00
N GLU A 54 8.81 39.35 -10.39
CA GLU A 54 8.59 39.69 -11.79
C GLU A 54 9.90 39.69 -12.59
N GLN A 55 10.98 40.24 -12.00
CA GLN A 55 12.31 40.23 -12.61
C GLN A 55 12.89 38.81 -12.66
N ILE A 56 12.69 38.02 -11.63
CA ILE A 56 13.08 36.58 -11.61
C ILE A 56 12.34 35.83 -12.72
N ASN A 57 11.05 36.07 -12.90
CA ASN A 57 10.28 35.47 -14.01
C ASN A 57 10.82 35.91 -15.37
N VAL A 58 11.22 37.14 -15.54
CA VAL A 58 11.85 37.60 -16.79
C VAL A 58 13.14 36.83 -17.06
N VAL A 59 14.01 36.63 -16.05
CA VAL A 59 15.26 35.87 -16.20
C VAL A 59 14.97 34.39 -16.53
N ILE A 60 13.96 33.79 -15.90
CA ILE A 60 13.54 32.42 -16.17
C ILE A 60 12.85 32.30 -17.54
N ASN A 61 12.02 33.28 -17.93
CA ASN A 61 11.35 33.30 -19.22
C ASN A 61 12.31 33.46 -20.39
N TYR A 62 13.48 34.12 -20.23
CA TYR A 62 14.55 34.09 -21.23
C TYR A 62 15.04 32.67 -21.52
N GLY A 63 14.86 31.72 -20.58
CA GLY A 63 15.06 30.28 -20.75
C GLY A 63 13.80 29.52 -21.18
N GLY A 64 12.67 30.20 -21.42
CA GLY A 64 11.39 29.57 -21.79
C GLY A 64 10.54 29.04 -20.63
N GLY A 65 10.94 29.28 -19.36
CA GLY A 65 10.28 28.71 -18.16
C GLY A 65 9.40 29.72 -17.41
N ASN A 66 8.44 29.19 -16.64
CA ASN A 66 7.64 29.91 -15.64
C ASN A 66 7.91 29.36 -14.27
N ILE A 67 8.30 30.21 -13.28
CA ILE A 67 8.65 29.78 -11.94
C ILE A 67 7.49 29.03 -11.24
N GLY A 68 6.25 29.44 -11.49
CA GLY A 68 5.07 28.77 -10.94
C GLY A 68 4.89 27.34 -11.48
N LEU A 69 5.12 27.16 -12.78
CA LEU A 69 5.08 25.83 -13.42
C LEU A 69 6.21 24.95 -12.88
N ILE A 70 7.43 25.50 -12.83
CA ILE A 70 8.62 24.83 -12.30
C ILE A 70 8.40 24.40 -10.85
N ALA A 71 7.93 25.30 -9.98
CA ALA A 71 7.67 25.01 -8.57
C ALA A 71 6.57 23.94 -8.40
N SER A 72 5.54 24.00 -9.23
CA SER A 72 4.44 23.00 -9.20
C SER A 72 4.94 21.61 -9.60
N ILE A 73 5.67 21.48 -10.69
CA ILE A 73 6.22 20.20 -11.15
C ILE A 73 7.25 19.67 -10.16
N TYR A 74 8.13 20.52 -9.64
CA TYR A 74 9.08 20.16 -8.58
C TYR A 74 8.35 19.58 -7.37
N THR A 75 7.33 20.26 -6.86
CA THR A 75 6.54 19.84 -5.71
C THR A 75 5.86 18.49 -5.95
N ILE A 76 5.21 18.32 -7.12
CA ILE A 76 4.55 17.06 -7.47
C ILE A 76 5.56 15.90 -7.50
N VAL A 77 6.69 16.06 -8.16
CA VAL A 77 7.71 15.01 -8.26
C VAL A 77 8.30 14.67 -6.89
N MET A 78 8.56 15.67 -6.04
CA MET A 78 9.07 15.44 -4.69
C MET A 78 8.06 14.73 -3.80
N ILE A 79 6.78 15.12 -3.82
CA ILE A 79 5.72 14.41 -3.08
C ILE A 79 5.56 12.98 -3.59
N LEU A 80 5.61 12.75 -4.90
CA LEU A 80 5.55 11.40 -5.47
C LEU A 80 6.73 10.54 -5.01
N SER A 81 7.94 11.08 -4.99
CA SER A 81 9.12 10.35 -4.51
C SER A 81 9.05 10.04 -3.01
N MET A 82 8.53 10.95 -2.19
CA MET A 82 8.26 10.72 -0.77
C MET A 82 7.20 9.63 -0.57
N THR A 83 6.14 9.67 -1.36
CA THR A 83 5.07 8.66 -1.35
C THR A 83 5.59 7.28 -1.77
N ALA A 84 6.46 7.23 -2.78
CA ALA A 84 7.08 6.01 -3.28
C ALA A 84 7.91 5.28 -2.21
N LEU A 85 8.55 6.03 -1.32
CA LEU A 85 9.29 5.47 -0.17
C LEU A 85 8.44 5.34 1.10
N GLY A 86 7.12 5.35 0.97
CA GLY A 86 6.18 5.00 2.04
C GLY A 86 6.08 6.02 3.18
N HIS A 87 6.54 7.27 2.98
CA HIS A 87 6.58 8.28 4.04
C HIS A 87 5.22 8.67 4.65
N TYR A 88 4.12 8.40 3.96
CA TYR A 88 2.75 8.73 4.40
C TYR A 88 1.95 7.49 4.81
N GLN A 89 2.63 6.35 5.06
CA GLN A 89 1.99 5.13 5.55
C GLN A 89 1.92 5.09 7.07
N SER A 90 0.80 4.58 7.58
CA SER A 90 0.52 4.53 9.01
C SER A 90 1.35 3.52 9.82
N GLN A 91 2.13 2.67 9.15
CA GLN A 91 2.95 1.63 9.78
C GLN A 91 4.35 2.12 10.17
N GLN A 92 4.67 3.40 9.98
CA GLN A 92 5.96 3.92 10.44
C GLN A 92 5.95 4.11 11.96
N HIS A 93 6.81 3.36 12.62
CA HIS A 93 6.99 3.35 14.07
C HIS A 93 7.51 4.70 14.57
N PHE A 94 6.97 5.18 15.68
CA PHE A 94 7.39 6.38 16.36
C PHE A 94 8.35 6.03 17.52
N SER A 95 9.58 5.63 17.23
CA SER A 95 10.63 5.37 18.24
C SER A 95 11.83 6.30 17.99
N PRO A 96 12.61 6.69 19.00
CA PRO A 96 13.77 7.59 18.82
C PRO A 96 14.84 7.09 17.85
N SER A 97 15.01 5.77 17.72
CA SER A 97 15.87 5.15 16.69
C SER A 97 15.38 5.40 15.26
N ILE A 98 14.15 5.82 15.09
CA ILE A 98 13.45 6.05 13.83
C ILE A 98 13.72 7.42 13.24
N PHE A 99 14.12 8.41 14.05
CA PHE A 99 14.45 9.73 13.50
C PHE A 99 15.57 9.62 12.48
N THR A 100 16.64 8.88 12.80
CA THR A 100 17.77 8.66 11.88
C THR A 100 17.32 7.92 10.60
N GLU A 101 16.47 6.91 10.75
CA GLU A 101 15.91 6.20 9.61
C GLU A 101 15.01 7.10 8.76
N THR A 102 14.22 7.95 9.39
CA THR A 102 13.36 8.93 8.70
C THR A 102 14.20 9.95 7.93
N VAL A 103 15.26 10.48 8.52
CA VAL A 103 16.20 11.41 7.86
C VAL A 103 16.84 10.75 6.64
N LEU A 104 17.33 9.50 6.79
CA LEU A 104 17.94 8.76 5.69
C LEU A 104 16.93 8.49 4.56
N ARG A 105 15.72 8.08 4.89
CA ARG A 105 14.65 7.87 3.91
C ARG A 105 14.28 9.17 3.18
N CYS A 106 14.17 10.30 3.91
CA CYS A 106 13.94 11.60 3.28
C CYS A 106 15.05 11.97 2.30
N LEU A 107 16.32 11.76 2.68
CA LEU A 107 17.44 12.00 1.80
C LEU A 107 17.36 11.15 0.52
N VAL A 108 17.10 9.85 0.66
CA VAL A 108 16.94 8.94 -0.48
C VAL A 108 15.76 9.35 -1.36
N SER A 109 14.63 9.77 -0.78
CA SER A 109 13.48 10.25 -1.54
C SER A 109 13.82 11.48 -2.37
N LEU A 110 14.51 12.45 -1.79
CA LEU A 110 14.91 13.67 -2.50
C LEU A 110 15.91 13.37 -3.62
N ILE A 111 16.83 12.42 -3.43
CA ILE A 111 17.75 11.96 -4.48
C ILE A 111 16.96 11.33 -5.65
N ILE A 112 16.00 10.45 -5.35
CA ILE A 112 15.16 9.81 -6.37
C ILE A 112 14.33 10.85 -7.11
N GLY A 113 13.70 11.78 -6.37
CA GLY A 113 12.97 12.91 -6.96
C GLY A 113 13.84 13.78 -7.86
N SER A 114 15.09 14.03 -7.45
CA SER A 114 16.06 14.79 -8.25
C SER A 114 16.44 14.08 -9.54
N ILE A 115 16.66 12.76 -9.48
CA ILE A 115 16.93 11.96 -10.69
C ILE A 115 15.72 12.00 -11.64
N ALA A 116 14.51 11.87 -11.11
CA ALA A 116 13.29 11.98 -11.90
C ALA A 116 13.16 13.37 -12.54
N LEU A 117 13.44 14.45 -11.82
CA LEU A 117 13.46 15.81 -12.37
C LEU A 117 14.53 15.98 -13.44
N MET A 118 15.73 15.43 -13.28
CA MET A 118 16.77 15.49 -14.31
C MET A 118 16.32 14.84 -15.61
N ILE A 119 15.61 13.71 -15.54
CA ILE A 119 15.01 13.06 -16.72
C ILE A 119 13.93 13.98 -17.34
N LEU A 120 13.07 14.59 -16.50
CA LEU A 120 12.04 15.52 -16.98
C LEU A 120 12.65 16.77 -17.63
N TYR A 121 13.75 17.32 -17.12
CA TYR A 121 14.45 18.45 -17.71
C TYR A 121 14.97 18.14 -19.12
N TYR A 122 15.36 16.88 -19.36
CA TYR A 122 15.75 16.45 -20.69
C TYR A 122 14.56 16.34 -21.65
N LEU A 123 13.40 15.90 -21.15
CA LEU A 123 12.18 15.74 -21.95
C LEU A 123 11.42 17.06 -22.15
N LEU A 124 11.48 17.94 -21.15
CA LEU A 124 10.76 19.23 -21.10
C LEU A 124 11.76 20.36 -20.75
N PRO A 125 12.53 20.87 -21.69
CA PRO A 125 13.55 21.91 -21.42
C PRO A 125 13.01 23.17 -20.78
N GLU A 126 11.73 23.46 -20.97
CA GLU A 126 11.04 24.65 -20.41
C GLU A 126 11.00 24.68 -18.89
N ILE A 127 11.14 23.50 -18.22
CA ILE A 127 11.13 23.38 -16.76
C ILE A 127 12.54 23.29 -16.16
N TYR A 128 13.57 23.47 -16.95
CA TYR A 128 14.95 23.35 -16.52
C TYR A 128 15.35 24.42 -15.49
N MET A 129 15.73 23.98 -14.30
CA MET A 129 16.08 24.86 -13.16
C MET A 129 17.54 25.31 -13.13
N GLY A 130 18.41 24.76 -13.94
CA GLY A 130 19.86 24.98 -13.78
C GLY A 130 20.45 24.33 -12.50
N ARG A 131 21.70 23.92 -12.55
CA ARG A 131 22.34 23.09 -11.49
C ARG A 131 22.36 23.78 -10.12
N GLY A 132 22.73 25.05 -10.07
CA GLY A 132 22.84 25.79 -8.80
C GLY A 132 21.47 26.06 -8.17
N PHE A 133 20.48 26.42 -8.97
CA PHE A 133 19.12 26.65 -8.49
C PHE A 133 18.51 25.36 -7.95
N HIS A 134 18.66 24.24 -8.68
CA HIS A 134 18.19 22.93 -8.25
C HIS A 134 18.85 22.48 -6.93
N PHE A 135 20.19 22.67 -6.79
CA PHE A 135 20.91 22.32 -5.57
C PHE A 135 20.41 23.10 -4.34
N ILE A 136 20.21 24.41 -4.47
CA ILE A 136 19.67 25.24 -3.40
C ILE A 136 18.26 24.80 -3.03
N SER A 137 17.40 24.55 -4.05
CA SER A 137 16.02 24.08 -3.84
C SER A 137 15.97 22.78 -3.05
N ILE A 138 16.79 21.78 -3.40
CA ILE A 138 16.86 20.49 -2.67
C ILE A 138 17.33 20.67 -1.24
N THR A 139 18.38 21.50 -1.04
CA THR A 139 18.93 21.74 0.30
C THR A 139 17.89 22.38 1.21
N LEU A 140 17.20 23.43 0.73
CA LEU A 140 16.11 24.07 1.48
C LEU A 140 14.95 23.12 1.72
N SER A 141 14.58 22.30 0.73
CA SER A 141 13.55 21.28 0.86
C SER A 141 13.90 20.25 1.93
N PHE A 142 15.13 19.75 1.94
CA PHE A 142 15.58 18.79 2.95
C PHE A 142 15.48 19.36 4.37
N VAL A 143 16.02 20.55 4.60
CA VAL A 143 15.98 21.22 5.90
C VAL A 143 14.53 21.47 6.33
N GLY A 144 13.71 22.01 5.43
CA GLY A 144 12.30 22.30 5.71
C GLY A 144 11.47 21.06 6.01
N VAL A 145 11.65 19.97 5.26
CA VAL A 145 10.95 18.68 5.50
C VAL A 145 11.36 18.10 6.85
N ILE A 146 12.66 18.07 7.18
CA ILE A 146 13.12 17.57 8.48
C ILE A 146 12.54 18.42 9.63
N PHE A 147 12.50 19.74 9.46
CA PHE A 147 11.92 20.65 10.46
C PHE A 147 10.41 20.39 10.65
N ILE A 148 9.63 20.30 9.57
CA ILE A 148 8.19 19.97 9.65
C ILE A 148 7.98 18.61 10.32
N ARG A 149 8.79 17.61 10.00
CA ARG A 149 8.69 16.29 10.64
C ARG A 149 9.05 16.30 12.11
N ALA A 150 10.06 17.07 12.51
CA ALA A 150 10.39 17.25 13.92
C ALA A 150 9.24 17.90 14.69
N ILE A 151 8.63 18.93 14.13
CA ILE A 151 7.41 19.56 14.67
C ILE A 151 6.27 18.53 14.75
N PHE A 152 6.00 17.83 13.68
CA PHE A 152 4.93 16.83 13.61
C PHE A 152 5.11 15.75 14.69
N LEU A 153 6.33 15.24 14.87
CA LEU A 153 6.64 14.24 15.89
C LEU A 153 6.54 14.79 17.33
N HIS A 154 6.80 16.08 17.51
CA HIS A 154 6.73 16.71 18.83
C HIS A 154 5.30 17.06 19.25
N PHE A 155 4.50 17.60 18.33
CA PHE A 155 3.15 18.07 18.64
C PHE A 155 2.05 17.00 18.46
N VAL A 156 2.32 15.95 17.69
CA VAL A 156 1.39 14.86 17.52
C VAL A 156 1.49 13.91 18.70
N ASP A 157 0.77 14.23 19.79
CA ASP A 157 0.61 13.32 20.91
C ASP A 157 -0.07 12.02 20.42
N LYS A 158 0.63 10.91 20.62
CA LYS A 158 0.18 9.56 20.22
C LYS A 158 -1.19 9.20 20.79
N ASN A 159 -1.58 9.78 21.91
CA ASN A 159 -2.82 9.45 22.60
C ASN A 159 -4.01 10.29 22.13
N ILE A 160 -3.80 11.54 21.74
CA ILE A 160 -4.88 12.42 21.23
C ILE A 160 -5.44 11.93 19.90
N MET A 161 -4.63 11.19 19.12
CA MET A 161 -5.02 10.69 17.80
C MET A 161 -5.62 9.28 17.82
N LYS A 162 -5.69 8.62 18.97
CA LYS A 162 -6.30 7.30 19.09
C LYS A 162 -7.82 7.44 19.21
N ARG A 163 -8.53 6.69 18.37
CA ARG A 163 -9.98 6.53 18.48
C ARG A 163 -10.30 5.63 19.66
N ASN A 164 -11.25 6.03 20.47
CA ASN A 164 -11.79 5.19 21.52
C ASN A 164 -12.82 4.24 20.92
N ILE A 165 -12.60 2.95 21.10
CA ILE A 165 -13.45 1.91 20.53
C ILE A 165 -14.04 1.07 21.64
N LEU A 166 -15.36 0.84 21.55
CA LEU A 166 -16.10 -0.08 22.38
C LEU A 166 -16.46 -1.32 21.56
N VAL A 167 -16.27 -2.51 22.14
CA VAL A 167 -16.63 -3.77 21.47
C VAL A 167 -17.86 -4.34 22.14
N VAL A 168 -18.93 -4.53 21.38
CA VAL A 168 -20.15 -5.19 21.83
C VAL A 168 -20.10 -6.66 21.38
N GLY A 169 -20.05 -7.55 22.36
CA GLY A 169 -19.72 -8.98 22.24
C GLY A 169 -18.37 -9.30 22.89
N ALA A 170 -18.31 -10.39 23.66
CA ALA A 170 -17.11 -10.88 24.35
C ALA A 170 -16.75 -12.33 23.99
N GLY A 171 -17.36 -12.89 22.96
CA GLY A 171 -17.13 -14.26 22.48
C GLY A 171 -15.93 -14.42 21.55
N GLU A 172 -15.87 -15.50 20.78
CA GLU A 172 -14.74 -15.85 19.90
C GLU A 172 -14.39 -14.76 18.88
N ARG A 173 -15.39 -14.05 18.33
CA ARG A 173 -15.15 -12.94 17.39
C ARG A 173 -14.43 -11.77 18.04
N ALA A 174 -14.67 -11.52 19.32
CA ALA A 174 -13.95 -10.51 20.10
C ALA A 174 -12.51 -10.95 20.41
N VAL A 175 -12.27 -12.24 20.65
CA VAL A 175 -10.92 -12.80 20.85
C VAL A 175 -10.07 -12.65 19.59
N THR A 176 -10.64 -12.83 18.39
CA THR A 176 -9.91 -12.60 17.13
C THR A 176 -9.43 -11.14 17.03
N LEU A 177 -10.23 -10.15 17.48
CA LEU A 177 -9.79 -8.75 17.55
C LEU A 177 -8.60 -8.55 18.49
N ILE A 178 -8.58 -9.25 19.63
CA ILE A 178 -7.48 -9.19 20.60
C ILE A 178 -6.20 -9.78 20.00
N ASN A 179 -6.30 -10.95 19.39
CA ASN A 179 -5.16 -11.64 18.78
C ASN A 179 -4.53 -10.82 17.66
N GLU A 180 -5.34 -10.18 16.84
CA GLU A 180 -4.89 -9.30 15.78
C GLU A 180 -4.25 -8.00 16.31
N GLN A 181 -4.62 -7.52 17.52
CA GLN A 181 -3.91 -6.43 18.20
C GLN A 181 -2.49 -6.81 18.59
N GLY A 182 -2.28 -8.02 19.10
CA GLY A 182 -0.97 -8.52 19.55
C GLY A 182 0.06 -8.64 18.43
N GLY A 183 -0.37 -8.77 17.18
CA GLY A 183 0.50 -8.82 16.00
C GLY A 183 1.06 -7.44 15.57
N SER A 184 0.44 -6.35 15.99
CA SER A 184 0.86 -4.97 15.69
C SER A 184 1.55 -4.35 16.91
N LYS A 185 2.85 -4.58 17.04
CA LYS A 185 3.63 -4.19 18.24
C LYS A 185 3.71 -2.69 18.51
N ASP A 186 3.42 -1.82 17.53
CA ASP A 186 3.55 -0.36 17.69
C ASP A 186 2.56 0.41 16.82
N GLY A 187 1.89 1.41 17.42
CA GLY A 187 1.21 2.46 16.68
C GLY A 187 -0.23 2.18 16.28
N LEU A 188 -1.01 1.47 17.10
CA LEU A 188 -2.46 1.37 16.91
C LEU A 188 -3.09 2.78 16.89
N SER A 189 -3.88 3.06 15.86
CA SER A 189 -4.63 4.31 15.72
C SER A 189 -5.89 4.36 16.57
N TYR A 190 -6.06 3.38 17.44
CA TYR A 190 -7.23 3.22 18.28
C TYR A 190 -6.86 2.59 19.62
N LYS A 191 -7.74 2.80 20.60
CA LYS A 191 -7.71 2.17 21.92
C LYS A 191 -9.04 1.47 22.12
N ILE A 192 -9.01 0.17 22.42
CA ILE A 192 -10.21 -0.52 22.88
C ILE A 192 -10.40 -0.17 24.35
N VAL A 193 -11.52 0.48 24.65
CA VAL A 193 -11.90 0.92 26.01
C VAL A 193 -12.41 -0.27 26.81
N GLY A 194 -13.19 -1.17 26.18
CA GLY A 194 -13.71 -2.35 26.82
C GLY A 194 -14.54 -3.24 25.91
N TYR A 195 -14.92 -4.38 26.44
CA TYR A 195 -15.78 -5.38 25.80
C TYR A 195 -17.04 -5.57 26.63
N ILE A 196 -18.20 -5.46 26.01
CA ILE A 196 -19.49 -5.64 26.67
C ILE A 196 -20.00 -7.03 26.31
N PRO A 197 -20.10 -7.97 27.27
CA PRO A 197 -20.67 -9.27 27.00
C PRO A 197 -22.16 -9.12 26.68
N GLN A 198 -22.67 -9.96 25.80
CA GLN A 198 -24.10 -10.03 25.53
C GLN A 198 -24.71 -11.21 26.29
N ASN A 199 -25.96 -11.03 26.74
CA ASN A 199 -26.70 -12.05 27.45
C ASN A 199 -26.67 -13.39 26.68
N GLN A 200 -26.32 -14.51 27.37
CA GLN A 200 -26.20 -15.87 26.85
C GLN A 200 -24.99 -16.13 25.91
N GLU A 201 -24.02 -15.23 25.81
CA GLU A 201 -22.78 -15.47 25.10
C GLU A 201 -21.70 -15.92 26.10
N GLU A 202 -20.98 -16.99 25.75
CA GLU A 202 -19.84 -17.47 26.55
C GLU A 202 -18.71 -16.44 26.43
N THR A 203 -18.27 -15.88 27.56
CA THR A 203 -17.23 -14.85 27.59
C THR A 203 -15.86 -15.50 27.40
N ALA A 204 -15.26 -15.26 26.25
CA ALA A 204 -13.93 -15.77 25.90
C ALA A 204 -12.82 -14.71 26.05
N VAL A 205 -13.21 -13.46 26.31
CA VAL A 205 -12.29 -12.32 26.51
C VAL A 205 -11.81 -12.31 27.97
N PRO A 206 -10.54 -11.95 28.28
CA PRO A 206 -10.05 -11.79 29.63
C PRO A 206 -10.92 -10.84 30.47
N SER A 207 -11.25 -11.25 31.70
CA SER A 207 -12.16 -10.50 32.59
C SER A 207 -11.73 -9.05 32.84
N GLU A 208 -10.44 -8.80 32.87
CA GLU A 208 -9.86 -7.44 33.05
C GLU A 208 -10.26 -6.44 31.95
N ARG A 209 -10.68 -6.93 30.79
CA ARG A 209 -11.09 -6.13 29.63
C ARG A 209 -12.60 -6.05 29.46
N VAL A 210 -13.34 -6.81 30.25
CA VAL A 210 -14.79 -6.84 30.23
C VAL A 210 -15.33 -5.64 31.01
N VAL A 211 -16.28 -4.93 30.41
CA VAL A 211 -17.03 -3.86 31.06
C VAL A 211 -18.40 -4.42 31.43
N ASP A 212 -18.67 -4.47 32.73
CA ASP A 212 -19.92 -4.99 33.27
C ASP A 212 -20.97 -3.85 33.29
N ILE A 213 -21.69 -3.71 32.19
CA ILE A 213 -22.82 -2.80 32.03
C ILE A 213 -23.96 -3.52 31.35
N ASP A 214 -25.18 -3.13 31.72
CA ASP A 214 -26.38 -3.61 31.04
C ASP A 214 -26.43 -3.16 29.57
N SER A 215 -27.02 -4.00 28.74
CA SER A 215 -27.18 -3.68 27.30
C SER A 215 -27.93 -2.38 27.05
N ASP A 216 -28.79 -1.96 28.00
CA ASP A 216 -29.59 -0.71 27.92
C ASP A 216 -28.78 0.54 28.32
N ALA A 217 -27.57 0.40 28.82
CA ALA A 217 -26.69 1.50 29.23
C ALA A 217 -25.56 1.78 28.21
N ILE A 218 -25.52 1.08 27.08
CA ILE A 218 -24.45 1.20 26.08
C ILE A 218 -24.30 2.64 25.58
N TYR A 219 -25.40 3.33 25.31
CA TYR A 219 -25.37 4.72 24.80
C TYR A 219 -24.80 5.70 25.82
N GLN A 220 -25.24 5.59 27.08
CA GLN A 220 -24.73 6.46 28.13
C GLN A 220 -23.25 6.22 28.38
N TYR A 221 -22.83 4.97 28.49
CA TYR A 221 -21.42 4.60 28.64
C TYR A 221 -20.55 5.12 27.49
N ALA A 222 -21.08 5.04 26.26
CA ALA A 222 -20.36 5.50 25.07
C ALA A 222 -20.14 7.02 25.09
N LEU A 223 -21.10 7.79 25.61
CA LEU A 223 -20.98 9.26 25.79
C LEU A 223 -19.97 9.61 26.90
N GLU A 224 -20.07 8.95 28.06
CA GLU A 224 -19.21 9.21 29.23
C GLU A 224 -17.73 8.89 28.95
N ASN A 225 -17.46 7.93 28.08
CA ASN A 225 -16.09 7.48 27.75
C ASN A 225 -15.60 8.01 26.40
N ASP A 226 -16.24 9.01 25.79
CA ASP A 226 -15.86 9.59 24.49
C ASP A 226 -15.62 8.51 23.42
N ILE A 227 -16.54 7.58 23.25
CA ILE A 227 -16.44 6.48 22.28
C ILE A 227 -16.68 7.02 20.86
N ASP A 228 -15.69 6.83 20.00
CA ASP A 228 -15.77 7.23 18.60
C ASP A 228 -16.43 6.16 17.71
N GLU A 229 -16.21 4.89 18.04
CA GLU A 229 -16.69 3.76 17.22
C GLU A 229 -17.08 2.56 18.10
N ILE A 230 -18.12 1.84 17.67
CA ILE A 230 -18.58 0.59 18.27
C ILE A 230 -18.37 -0.55 17.28
N ILE A 231 -17.67 -1.62 17.72
CA ILE A 231 -17.50 -2.84 16.93
C ILE A 231 -18.50 -3.89 17.40
N LEU A 232 -19.31 -4.42 16.47
CA LEU A 232 -20.30 -5.45 16.77
C LEU A 232 -19.74 -6.86 16.62
N ALA A 233 -19.06 -7.36 17.66
CA ALA A 233 -18.43 -8.67 17.67
C ALA A 233 -19.34 -9.80 18.20
N ILE A 234 -20.67 -9.64 18.08
CA ILE A 234 -21.67 -10.61 18.54
C ILE A 234 -21.63 -11.86 17.66
N ASN A 235 -21.54 -13.06 18.28
CA ASN A 235 -21.48 -14.34 17.58
C ASN A 235 -22.82 -14.70 16.92
N ASP A 236 -23.92 -14.57 17.63
CA ASP A 236 -25.27 -14.83 17.12
C ASP A 236 -26.19 -13.62 17.33
N ARG A 237 -26.48 -12.92 16.25
CA ARG A 237 -27.33 -11.72 16.25
C ARG A 237 -28.82 -12.01 16.49
N ARG A 238 -29.23 -13.29 16.50
CA ARG A 238 -30.64 -13.67 16.67
C ARG A 238 -31.10 -13.72 18.13
N LYS A 239 -30.15 -13.88 19.06
CA LYS A 239 -30.47 -14.15 20.46
C LYS A 239 -30.53 -12.91 21.34
N SER A 240 -29.71 -11.91 21.10
CA SER A 240 -29.66 -10.69 21.88
C SER A 240 -28.96 -9.58 21.09
N TYR A 241 -29.69 -8.60 20.65
CA TYR A 241 -29.15 -7.50 19.88
C TYR A 241 -29.70 -6.17 20.45
N PRO A 242 -28.85 -5.29 20.97
CA PRO A 242 -29.31 -4.05 21.62
C PRO A 242 -29.66 -2.98 20.58
N ASP A 243 -30.70 -3.21 19.79
CA ASP A 243 -31.09 -2.40 18.63
C ASP A 243 -31.32 -0.94 18.99
N GLU A 244 -32.08 -0.66 20.06
CA GLU A 244 -32.42 0.69 20.45
C GLU A 244 -31.20 1.51 20.88
N GLU A 245 -30.34 0.94 21.70
CA GLU A 245 -29.12 1.58 22.18
C GLU A 245 -28.11 1.84 21.05
N LEU A 246 -27.92 0.87 20.17
CA LEU A 246 -27.08 1.04 19.00
C LEU A 246 -27.65 2.09 18.03
N LEU A 247 -28.98 2.16 17.90
CA LEU A 247 -29.62 3.21 17.10
C LEU A 247 -29.37 4.59 17.71
N LYS A 248 -29.51 4.76 19.04
CA LYS A 248 -29.17 6.01 19.74
C LYS A 248 -27.72 6.41 19.52
N CYS A 249 -26.78 5.46 19.66
CA CYS A 249 -25.37 5.68 19.36
C CYS A 249 -25.14 6.16 17.93
N LYS A 250 -25.77 5.50 16.95
CA LYS A 250 -25.65 5.86 15.54
C LYS A 250 -26.21 7.24 15.22
N LEU A 251 -27.35 7.59 15.79
CA LEU A 251 -27.98 8.89 15.62
C LEU A 251 -27.18 10.03 16.28
N SER A 252 -26.45 9.76 17.35
CA SER A 252 -25.52 10.71 17.97
C SER A 252 -24.17 10.85 17.24
N GLY A 253 -23.95 10.10 16.16
CA GLY A 253 -22.77 10.20 15.32
C GLY A 253 -21.66 9.19 15.65
N ILE A 254 -21.86 8.26 16.60
CA ILE A 254 -20.93 7.16 16.87
C ILE A 254 -21.02 6.16 15.74
N LYS A 255 -19.87 5.78 15.18
CA LYS A 255 -19.82 4.82 14.07
C LYS A 255 -19.99 3.40 14.58
N ILE A 256 -20.88 2.64 13.94
CA ILE A 256 -21.07 1.21 14.20
C ILE A 256 -20.51 0.41 13.04
N ILE A 257 -19.63 -0.54 13.32
CA ILE A 257 -18.89 -1.29 12.30
C ILE A 257 -18.80 -2.79 12.64
N ASP A 258 -18.79 -3.62 11.61
CA ASP A 258 -18.54 -5.06 11.74
C ASP A 258 -17.02 -5.32 11.94
N PRO A 259 -16.61 -6.34 12.73
CA PRO A 259 -15.21 -6.68 12.97
C PRO A 259 -14.39 -6.90 11.69
N VAL A 260 -14.96 -7.52 10.66
CA VAL A 260 -14.27 -7.74 9.38
C VAL A 260 -13.95 -6.41 8.72
N CYS A 261 -14.92 -5.50 8.63
CA CYS A 261 -14.74 -4.17 8.07
C CYS A 261 -13.75 -3.32 8.87
N PHE A 262 -13.75 -3.50 10.20
CA PHE A 262 -12.80 -2.82 11.07
C PHE A 262 -11.37 -3.28 10.79
N LEU A 263 -11.11 -4.59 10.82
CA LEU A 263 -9.77 -5.15 10.55
C LEU A 263 -9.32 -4.87 9.11
N GLU A 264 -10.24 -4.94 8.16
CA GLU A 264 -9.97 -4.56 6.77
C GLU A 264 -9.44 -3.12 6.65
N ARG A 265 -10.07 -2.18 7.34
CA ARG A 265 -9.64 -0.77 7.35
C ARG A 265 -8.30 -0.57 8.04
N GLU A 266 -8.08 -1.21 9.20
CA GLU A 266 -6.87 -0.98 10.00
C GLU A 266 -5.64 -1.70 9.44
N GLN A 267 -5.82 -2.89 8.86
CA GLN A 267 -4.71 -3.74 8.44
C GLN A 267 -4.53 -3.82 6.92
N GLY A 268 -5.52 -3.40 6.14
CA GLY A 268 -5.50 -3.54 4.69
C GLY A 268 -5.53 -5.00 4.24
N LYS A 269 -6.15 -5.89 5.03
CA LYS A 269 -6.37 -7.31 4.71
C LYS A 269 -7.79 -7.74 5.11
N VAL A 270 -8.34 -8.75 4.46
CA VAL A 270 -9.62 -9.37 4.79
C VAL A 270 -9.35 -10.58 5.69
N ASN A 271 -9.74 -10.52 6.96
CA ASN A 271 -9.54 -11.62 7.91
C ASN A 271 -10.45 -12.81 7.54
N LEU A 272 -9.83 -13.95 7.18
CA LEU A 272 -10.54 -15.15 6.73
C LEU A 272 -11.27 -15.89 7.85
N GLU A 273 -10.81 -15.79 9.10
CA GLU A 273 -11.46 -16.44 10.25
C GLU A 273 -12.83 -15.83 10.56
N LEU A 274 -12.95 -14.52 10.36
CA LEU A 274 -14.19 -13.78 10.58
C LEU A 274 -15.08 -13.74 9.33
N LEU A 275 -14.55 -14.17 8.17
CA LEU A 275 -15.21 -14.05 6.89
C LEU A 275 -16.39 -15.03 6.77
N ARG A 276 -17.58 -14.50 6.51
CA ARG A 276 -18.77 -15.29 6.19
C ARG A 276 -19.14 -15.11 4.71
N PRO A 277 -19.72 -16.12 4.04
CA PRO A 277 -20.19 -15.97 2.66
C PRO A 277 -21.15 -14.79 2.48
N SER A 278 -22.03 -14.55 3.43
CA SER A 278 -22.95 -13.40 3.44
C SER A 278 -22.23 -12.06 3.41
N TRP A 279 -21.08 -11.94 4.06
CA TRP A 279 -20.29 -10.72 4.03
C TRP A 279 -19.79 -10.40 2.60
N MET A 280 -19.36 -11.40 1.85
CA MET A 280 -18.93 -11.19 0.45
C MET A 280 -20.09 -10.75 -0.45
N ILE A 281 -21.33 -11.22 -0.16
CA ILE A 281 -22.52 -10.88 -0.93
C ILE A 281 -22.97 -9.44 -0.65
N PHE A 282 -22.96 -9.02 0.63
CA PHE A 282 -23.49 -7.73 1.05
C PHE A 282 -22.44 -6.61 1.18
N SER A 283 -21.15 -6.96 1.15
CA SER A 283 -20.11 -5.94 1.22
C SER A 283 -20.02 -5.14 -0.09
N THR A 284 -19.84 -3.85 0.03
CA THR A 284 -19.53 -2.96 -1.10
C THR A 284 -18.11 -3.20 -1.60
N GLY A 285 -17.87 -3.06 -2.87
CA GLY A 285 -16.61 -3.38 -3.55
C GLY A 285 -16.86 -4.47 -4.60
N PHE A 286 -15.95 -5.29 -4.95
CA PHE A 286 -16.05 -6.38 -5.93
C PHE A 286 -16.64 -6.04 -7.31
N GLN A 287 -17.42 -4.97 -7.44
CA GLN A 287 -18.04 -4.53 -8.68
C GLN A 287 -17.18 -3.47 -9.35
N ARG A 288 -16.97 -3.63 -10.64
CA ARG A 288 -16.28 -2.65 -11.49
C ARG A 288 -17.23 -2.12 -12.53
N ASN A 289 -17.26 -0.81 -12.66
CA ASN A 289 -17.93 -0.17 -13.78
C ASN A 289 -17.11 -0.33 -15.06
N ALA A 290 -17.76 -0.30 -16.21
CA ALA A 290 -17.06 -0.39 -17.49
C ALA A 290 -15.98 0.68 -17.67
N VAL A 291 -16.23 1.89 -17.15
CA VAL A 291 -15.27 3.00 -17.16
C VAL A 291 -14.01 2.63 -16.38
N ASP A 292 -14.15 2.06 -15.17
CA ASP A 292 -13.01 1.66 -14.34
C ASP A 292 -12.14 0.61 -15.04
N ILE A 293 -12.77 -0.31 -15.77
CA ILE A 293 -12.07 -1.36 -16.54
C ILE A 293 -11.27 -0.72 -17.68
N ILE A 294 -11.86 0.23 -18.42
CA ILE A 294 -11.20 0.91 -19.53
C ILE A 294 -10.04 1.76 -19.02
N VAL A 295 -10.26 2.56 -17.98
CA VAL A 295 -9.23 3.42 -17.38
C VAL A 295 -8.07 2.58 -16.83
N ALA A 296 -8.39 1.48 -16.15
CA ALA A 296 -7.37 0.56 -15.65
C ALA A 296 -6.58 -0.10 -16.79
N ARG A 297 -7.25 -0.46 -17.91
CA ARG A 297 -6.56 -1.01 -19.09
C ARG A 297 -5.67 0.02 -19.78
N ALA A 298 -6.14 1.25 -19.93
CA ALA A 298 -5.34 2.34 -20.48
C ALA A 298 -4.09 2.59 -19.61
N PHE A 299 -4.26 2.64 -18.29
CA PHE A 299 -3.16 2.74 -17.32
C PHE A 299 -2.14 1.60 -17.47
N ASP A 300 -2.60 0.34 -17.57
CA ASP A 300 -1.72 -0.82 -17.77
C ASP A 300 -0.91 -0.71 -19.07
N ILE A 301 -1.54 -0.30 -20.19
CA ILE A 301 -0.86 -0.17 -21.49
C ILE A 301 0.15 0.97 -21.45
N ILE A 302 -0.26 2.17 -21.03
CA ILE A 302 0.62 3.35 -21.03
C ILE A 302 1.83 3.12 -20.13
N SER A 303 1.61 2.66 -18.89
CA SER A 303 2.69 2.40 -17.95
C SER A 303 3.61 1.27 -18.43
N SER A 304 3.06 0.21 -19.02
CA SER A 304 3.86 -0.88 -19.60
C SER A 304 4.73 -0.44 -20.75
N LEU A 305 4.22 0.42 -21.63
CA LEU A 305 4.99 0.99 -22.75
C LEU A 305 6.14 1.86 -22.23
N ILE A 306 5.86 2.72 -21.24
CA ILE A 306 6.89 3.57 -20.60
C ILE A 306 7.98 2.69 -19.99
N ILE A 307 7.61 1.67 -19.18
CA ILE A 307 8.56 0.75 -18.55
C ILE A 307 9.34 -0.01 -19.64
N PHE A 308 8.68 -0.49 -20.69
CA PHE A 308 9.32 -1.21 -21.78
C PHE A 308 10.37 -0.35 -22.51
N ILE A 309 10.04 0.91 -22.82
CA ILE A 309 10.97 1.84 -23.48
C ILE A 309 12.19 2.11 -22.58
N ILE A 310 11.95 2.46 -21.30
CA ILE A 310 13.03 2.76 -20.34
C ILE A 310 13.92 1.52 -20.10
N MET A 311 13.32 0.35 -19.98
CA MET A 311 14.05 -0.90 -19.69
C MET A 311 14.56 -1.63 -20.92
N SER A 312 14.27 -1.15 -22.14
CA SER A 312 14.69 -1.81 -23.39
C SER A 312 16.21 -2.04 -23.51
N PRO A 313 17.11 -1.13 -23.10
CA PRO A 313 18.55 -1.41 -23.13
C PRO A 313 18.93 -2.56 -22.18
N ILE A 314 18.32 -2.59 -20.98
CA ILE A 314 18.54 -3.64 -20.00
C ILE A 314 18.01 -4.98 -20.51
N LEU A 315 16.84 -5.00 -21.15
CA LEU A 315 16.26 -6.20 -21.76
C LEU A 315 17.16 -6.76 -22.85
N LEU A 316 17.73 -5.91 -23.72
CA LEU A 316 18.64 -6.34 -24.78
C LEU A 316 19.95 -6.90 -24.22
N ILE A 317 20.58 -6.19 -23.28
CA ILE A 317 21.81 -6.65 -22.62
C ILE A 317 21.58 -7.99 -21.91
N THR A 318 20.49 -8.10 -21.14
CA THR A 318 20.15 -9.33 -20.41
C THR A 318 19.89 -10.49 -21.37
N SER A 319 19.19 -10.24 -22.48
CA SER A 319 18.94 -11.24 -23.53
C SER A 319 20.26 -11.77 -24.11
N PHE A 320 21.19 -10.87 -24.42
CA PHE A 320 22.50 -11.21 -24.95
C PHE A 320 23.32 -12.04 -23.92
N LEU A 321 23.35 -11.61 -22.66
CA LEU A 321 24.08 -12.29 -21.60
C LEU A 321 23.58 -13.73 -21.38
N ILE A 322 22.25 -13.94 -21.33
CA ILE A 322 21.61 -15.26 -21.18
C ILE A 322 21.93 -16.15 -22.41
N ALA A 323 21.92 -15.60 -23.61
CA ALA A 323 22.27 -16.32 -24.82
C ALA A 323 23.75 -16.70 -24.80
N ALA A 324 24.67 -15.79 -24.46
CA ALA A 324 26.08 -16.01 -24.37
C ALA A 324 26.47 -17.07 -23.31
N GLU A 325 25.84 -17.01 -22.09
CA GLU A 325 26.03 -18.01 -21.03
C GLU A 325 25.74 -19.44 -21.52
N SER A 326 24.71 -19.58 -22.36
CA SER A 326 24.33 -20.86 -22.96
C SER A 326 25.03 -21.18 -24.29
N LYS A 327 26.03 -20.37 -24.70
CA LYS A 327 26.68 -20.44 -26.01
C LYS A 327 25.67 -20.45 -27.16
N PHE A 328 24.58 -19.68 -27.03
CA PHE A 328 23.47 -19.56 -27.98
C PHE A 328 22.69 -20.88 -28.27
N LYS A 329 22.83 -21.90 -27.38
CA LYS A 329 22.23 -23.21 -27.60
C LYS A 329 20.81 -23.34 -27.01
N HIS A 330 20.44 -22.47 -26.11
CA HIS A 330 19.18 -22.58 -25.36
C HIS A 330 18.32 -21.31 -25.46
N PRO A 331 16.99 -21.41 -25.29
CA PRO A 331 16.07 -20.26 -25.38
C PRO A 331 16.37 -19.22 -24.29
N ILE A 332 16.20 -17.95 -24.64
CA ILE A 332 16.37 -16.80 -23.74
C ILE A 332 15.20 -16.71 -22.76
N PHE A 333 14.00 -17.01 -23.25
CA PHE A 333 12.77 -16.92 -22.47
C PHE A 333 12.36 -18.28 -21.91
N TYR A 334 11.90 -18.26 -20.67
CA TYR A 334 11.23 -19.37 -20.02
C TYR A 334 9.72 -19.13 -20.05
N LYS A 335 8.96 -20.18 -20.39
CA LYS A 335 7.50 -20.18 -20.48
C LYS A 335 6.93 -21.09 -19.42
N GLN A 336 5.92 -20.62 -18.67
CA GLN A 336 5.28 -21.41 -17.62
C GLN A 336 3.78 -21.15 -17.61
N VAL A 337 2.97 -22.21 -17.52
CA VAL A 337 1.52 -22.09 -17.37
C VAL A 337 1.19 -21.56 -15.98
N ARG A 338 0.30 -20.58 -15.93
CA ARG A 338 -0.19 -19.94 -14.69
C ARG A 338 -1.70 -19.75 -14.78
N VAL A 339 -2.34 -19.64 -13.61
CA VAL A 339 -3.78 -19.38 -13.51
C VAL A 339 -4.04 -17.88 -13.65
N GLY A 340 -4.93 -17.53 -14.58
CA GLY A 340 -5.35 -16.17 -14.88
C GLY A 340 -6.74 -15.82 -14.38
N LEU A 341 -7.38 -14.85 -15.05
CA LEU A 341 -8.74 -14.40 -14.78
C LEU A 341 -9.72 -15.58 -14.83
N ASP A 342 -10.63 -15.64 -13.85
CA ASP A 342 -11.68 -16.67 -13.74
C ASP A 342 -11.16 -18.12 -13.77
N GLY A 343 -9.88 -18.31 -13.42
CA GLY A 343 -9.25 -19.62 -13.41
C GLY A 343 -8.72 -20.07 -14.77
N VAL A 344 -8.82 -19.26 -15.82
CA VAL A 344 -8.35 -19.59 -17.17
C VAL A 344 -6.80 -19.58 -17.20
N PRO A 345 -6.15 -20.68 -17.59
CA PRO A 345 -4.69 -20.72 -17.65
C PRO A 345 -4.14 -19.87 -18.79
N PHE A 346 -2.97 -19.27 -18.58
CA PHE A 346 -2.21 -18.52 -19.57
C PHE A 346 -0.72 -18.83 -19.49
N THR A 347 0.05 -18.50 -20.53
CA THR A 347 1.49 -18.71 -20.57
C THR A 347 2.23 -17.48 -20.12
N LEU A 348 2.84 -17.55 -18.93
CA LEU A 348 3.68 -16.53 -18.36
C LEU A 348 5.09 -16.55 -19.00
N LEU A 349 5.62 -15.36 -19.34
CA LEU A 349 6.95 -15.19 -19.92
C LEU A 349 7.91 -14.65 -18.87
N LYS A 350 9.10 -15.27 -18.77
CA LYS A 350 10.22 -14.80 -17.95
C LYS A 350 11.54 -14.95 -18.71
N PHE A 351 12.58 -14.27 -18.27
CA PHE A 351 13.92 -14.65 -18.67
C PHE A 351 14.29 -15.99 -18.02
N ARG A 352 15.02 -16.80 -18.76
CA ARG A 352 15.56 -18.04 -18.23
C ARG A 352 16.65 -17.73 -17.20
N SER A 353 16.42 -18.10 -15.96
CA SER A 353 17.33 -17.92 -14.83
C SER A 353 17.83 -19.23 -14.23
N MET A 354 17.36 -20.36 -14.77
CA MET A 354 17.71 -21.71 -14.32
C MET A 354 18.20 -22.56 -15.49
N SER A 355 18.93 -23.64 -15.18
CA SER A 355 19.37 -24.64 -16.14
C SER A 355 18.17 -25.35 -16.79
N MET A 356 18.36 -25.86 -18.02
CA MET A 356 17.32 -26.59 -18.75
C MET A 356 16.81 -27.85 -18.04
N ASN A 357 17.63 -28.39 -17.15
CA ASN A 357 17.32 -29.59 -16.38
C ASN A 357 16.68 -29.31 -15.02
N ALA A 358 16.30 -28.07 -14.74
CA ALA A 358 15.81 -27.65 -13.42
C ALA A 358 14.51 -28.37 -12.96
N GLU A 359 13.68 -28.83 -13.89
CA GLU A 359 12.44 -29.55 -13.62
C GLU A 359 12.37 -30.89 -14.40
N LYS A 360 13.46 -31.69 -14.36
CA LYS A 360 13.53 -32.97 -15.08
C LYS A 360 12.40 -33.94 -14.73
N ASP A 361 11.91 -33.90 -13.49
CA ASP A 361 10.90 -34.83 -12.99
C ASP A 361 9.46 -34.32 -13.20
N GLY A 362 9.27 -33.18 -13.90
CA GLY A 362 7.95 -32.61 -14.18
C GLY A 362 7.17 -32.15 -12.93
N ARG A 363 7.76 -32.28 -11.73
CA ARG A 363 7.10 -31.87 -10.47
C ARG A 363 7.34 -30.39 -10.18
N ALA A 364 6.25 -29.71 -9.83
CA ALA A 364 6.31 -28.35 -9.36
C ALA A 364 6.97 -28.28 -7.97
N VAL A 365 8.16 -27.69 -7.87
CA VAL A 365 8.85 -27.51 -6.60
C VAL A 365 9.09 -26.00 -6.38
N TRP A 366 8.77 -25.53 -5.19
CA TRP A 366 9.13 -24.17 -4.81
C TRP A 366 10.64 -23.98 -4.75
N ALA A 367 11.14 -22.83 -5.23
CA ALA A 367 12.56 -22.52 -5.20
C ALA A 367 13.07 -22.37 -3.75
N SER A 368 14.18 -23.02 -3.42
CA SER A 368 14.88 -22.89 -2.14
C SER A 368 15.81 -21.67 -2.13
N LYS A 369 16.31 -21.28 -0.94
CA LYS A 369 17.19 -20.11 -0.77
C LYS A 369 18.57 -20.26 -1.47
N ASN A 370 19.07 -21.50 -1.57
CA ASN A 370 20.31 -21.84 -2.26
C ASN A 370 20.02 -22.95 -3.27
N ASP A 371 19.42 -22.60 -4.40
CA ASP A 371 18.99 -23.52 -5.43
C ASP A 371 20.09 -23.66 -6.49
N ASP A 372 20.76 -24.80 -6.52
CA ASP A 372 21.87 -25.09 -7.46
C ASP A 372 21.45 -25.10 -8.93
N ARG A 373 20.14 -25.09 -9.19
CA ARG A 373 19.59 -25.02 -10.55
C ARG A 373 19.72 -23.62 -11.16
N ILE A 374 20.03 -22.59 -10.35
CA ILE A 374 20.10 -21.20 -10.80
C ILE A 374 21.44 -20.95 -11.51
N THR A 375 21.41 -20.37 -12.72
CA THR A 375 22.62 -20.01 -13.46
C THR A 375 23.33 -18.80 -12.84
N PHE A 376 24.59 -18.53 -13.24
CA PHE A 376 25.34 -17.39 -12.74
C PHE A 376 24.64 -16.06 -13.03
N ILE A 377 24.22 -15.85 -14.28
CA ILE A 377 23.44 -14.66 -14.67
C ILE A 377 22.05 -14.71 -14.02
N GLY A 378 21.49 -15.92 -13.88
CA GLY A 378 20.22 -16.15 -13.20
C GLY A 378 20.20 -15.61 -11.77
N LYS A 379 21.27 -15.74 -11.00
CA LYS A 379 21.39 -15.17 -9.64
C LYS A 379 21.22 -13.66 -9.64
N PHE A 380 21.87 -12.98 -10.58
CA PHE A 380 21.81 -11.53 -10.69
C PHE A 380 20.41 -11.05 -11.11
N ILE A 381 19.84 -11.61 -12.19
CA ILE A 381 18.56 -11.15 -12.72
C ILE A 381 17.39 -11.47 -11.78
N ARG A 382 17.46 -12.53 -10.98
CA ARG A 382 16.46 -12.83 -9.92
C ARG A 382 16.55 -11.87 -8.75
N LYS A 383 17.78 -11.54 -8.31
CA LYS A 383 17.99 -10.57 -7.22
C LYS A 383 17.49 -9.18 -7.60
N THR A 384 17.61 -8.79 -8.85
CA THR A 384 17.18 -7.48 -9.38
C THR A 384 15.79 -7.49 -9.99
N ARG A 385 15.09 -8.64 -9.99
CA ARG A 385 13.76 -8.83 -10.60
C ARG A 385 13.72 -8.58 -12.12
N ILE A 386 14.88 -8.48 -12.77
CA ILE A 386 14.99 -8.34 -14.23
C ILE A 386 14.41 -9.56 -14.96
N ASP A 387 14.47 -10.75 -14.32
CA ASP A 387 13.89 -11.98 -14.87
C ASP A 387 12.37 -11.88 -15.10
N GLU A 388 11.66 -11.01 -14.42
CA GLU A 388 10.22 -10.82 -14.53
C GLU A 388 9.81 -9.78 -15.59
N LEU A 389 10.74 -8.95 -16.10
CA LEU A 389 10.45 -7.89 -17.09
C LEU A 389 9.75 -8.39 -18.38
N PRO A 390 10.03 -9.59 -18.94
CA PRO A 390 9.31 -10.08 -20.10
C PRO A 390 7.79 -10.25 -19.90
N GLN A 391 7.30 -10.26 -18.65
CA GLN A 391 5.87 -10.30 -18.36
C GLN A 391 5.14 -9.03 -18.85
N ILE A 392 5.84 -7.94 -19.15
CA ILE A 392 5.28 -6.76 -19.82
C ILE A 392 4.55 -7.17 -21.12
N ILE A 393 5.06 -8.17 -21.83
CA ILE A 393 4.40 -8.72 -23.03
C ILE A 393 3.06 -9.35 -22.69
N ASN A 394 2.96 -10.08 -21.57
CA ASN A 394 1.68 -10.64 -21.11
C ASN A 394 0.69 -9.53 -20.72
N ILE A 395 1.20 -8.42 -20.12
CA ILE A 395 0.34 -7.29 -19.78
C ILE A 395 -0.18 -6.59 -21.05
N LEU A 396 0.68 -6.35 -22.03
CA LEU A 396 0.29 -5.74 -23.31
C LEU A 396 -0.71 -6.63 -24.08
N LYS A 397 -0.55 -7.95 -24.03
CA LYS A 397 -1.52 -8.91 -24.59
C LYS A 397 -2.86 -8.91 -23.84
N GLY A 398 -2.85 -8.59 -22.55
CA GLY A 398 -4.05 -8.56 -21.71
C GLY A 398 -4.27 -9.83 -20.89
N ASP A 399 -3.30 -10.75 -20.84
CA ASP A 399 -3.33 -11.93 -19.97
C ASP A 399 -3.19 -11.52 -18.49
N MET A 400 -2.41 -10.45 -18.26
CA MET A 400 -2.07 -9.91 -16.94
C MET A 400 -2.34 -8.41 -16.87
N ARG A 401 -2.26 -7.88 -15.64
CA ARG A 401 -2.18 -6.45 -15.33
C ARG A 401 -0.81 -6.10 -14.74
N LEU A 402 -0.49 -4.80 -14.65
CA LEU A 402 0.66 -4.34 -13.87
C LEU A 402 0.48 -4.67 -12.39
N VAL A 403 -0.74 -4.48 -11.87
CA VAL A 403 -1.06 -4.73 -10.47
C VAL A 403 -2.19 -5.76 -10.37
N GLY A 404 -2.00 -6.73 -9.48
CA GLY A 404 -2.97 -7.79 -9.21
C GLY A 404 -2.38 -8.89 -8.34
N PRO A 405 -3.16 -9.89 -7.94
CA PRO A 405 -2.67 -11.07 -7.26
C PRO A 405 -1.59 -11.78 -8.08
N ARG A 406 -0.53 -12.25 -7.42
CA ARG A 406 0.55 -12.97 -8.12
C ARG A 406 0.01 -14.26 -8.76
N PRO A 407 0.25 -14.51 -10.06
CA PRO A 407 -0.24 -15.74 -10.72
C PRO A 407 0.48 -16.97 -10.19
N GLU A 408 -0.28 -17.98 -9.78
CA GLU A 408 0.24 -19.26 -9.26
C GLU A 408 0.09 -20.37 -10.31
N ARG A 409 0.81 -21.48 -10.11
CA ARG A 409 0.72 -22.68 -10.96
C ARG A 409 -0.61 -23.39 -10.70
N PRO A 410 -1.24 -24.01 -11.74
CA PRO A 410 -2.50 -24.72 -11.57
C PRO A 410 -2.44 -25.78 -10.46
N GLU A 411 -1.34 -26.55 -10.38
CA GLU A 411 -1.18 -27.62 -9.39
C GLU A 411 -1.23 -27.09 -7.95
N PHE A 412 -0.63 -25.91 -7.71
CA PHE A 412 -0.67 -25.26 -6.39
C PHE A 412 -2.05 -24.66 -6.10
N VAL A 413 -2.71 -24.09 -7.12
CA VAL A 413 -4.05 -23.53 -6.94
C VAL A 413 -5.06 -24.62 -6.56
N ASP A 414 -4.98 -25.78 -7.20
CA ASP A 414 -5.90 -26.88 -6.93
C ASP A 414 -5.68 -27.46 -5.52
N ASP A 415 -4.43 -27.67 -5.11
CA ASP A 415 -4.10 -28.13 -3.75
C ASP A 415 -4.54 -27.12 -2.69
N LEU A 416 -4.16 -25.84 -2.84
CA LEU A 416 -4.49 -24.81 -1.86
C LEU A 416 -5.99 -24.51 -1.78
N ALA A 417 -6.73 -24.66 -2.87
CA ALA A 417 -8.17 -24.46 -2.89
C ALA A 417 -8.95 -25.53 -2.10
N THR A 418 -8.36 -26.71 -1.88
CA THR A 418 -8.97 -27.74 -1.02
C THR A 418 -8.76 -27.46 0.47
N LYS A 419 -7.71 -26.71 0.83
CA LYS A 419 -7.26 -26.45 2.20
C LYS A 419 -7.67 -25.07 2.72
N ILE A 420 -7.71 -24.07 1.84
CA ILE A 420 -7.95 -22.68 2.21
C ILE A 420 -9.30 -22.22 1.63
N PRO A 421 -10.26 -21.85 2.50
CA PRO A 421 -11.55 -21.33 2.04
C PRO A 421 -11.37 -20.07 1.19
N PHE A 422 -12.22 -19.90 0.20
CA PHE A 422 -12.22 -18.75 -0.73
C PHE A 422 -10.95 -18.58 -1.59
N TYR A 423 -10.01 -19.53 -1.61
CA TYR A 423 -8.74 -19.39 -2.33
C TYR A 423 -8.93 -19.02 -3.80
N LYS A 424 -9.88 -19.66 -4.50
CA LYS A 424 -10.17 -19.38 -5.93
C LYS A 424 -10.73 -17.98 -6.18
N LYS A 425 -11.23 -17.26 -5.15
CA LYS A 425 -11.78 -15.91 -5.33
C LYS A 425 -10.72 -14.87 -5.67
N ARG A 426 -9.45 -15.15 -5.45
CA ARG A 426 -8.35 -14.28 -5.90
C ARG A 426 -8.24 -14.17 -7.42
N HIS A 427 -8.83 -15.12 -8.15
CA HIS A 427 -8.81 -15.16 -9.63
C HIS A 427 -9.97 -14.41 -10.28
N THR A 428 -10.86 -13.78 -9.53
CA THR A 428 -11.94 -12.92 -10.08
C THR A 428 -11.42 -11.60 -10.67
N VAL A 429 -10.12 -11.35 -10.54
CA VAL A 429 -9.39 -10.26 -11.19
C VAL A 429 -8.19 -10.84 -11.94
N LYS A 430 -7.70 -10.12 -12.98
CA LYS A 430 -6.49 -10.52 -13.68
C LYS A 430 -5.29 -10.52 -12.73
N PRO A 431 -4.38 -11.50 -12.85
CA PRO A 431 -3.15 -11.52 -12.07
C PRO A 431 -2.25 -10.34 -12.43
N GLY A 432 -1.36 -9.95 -11.49
CA GLY A 432 -0.46 -8.82 -11.63
C GLY A 432 1.02 -9.18 -11.60
N LEU A 433 1.84 -8.28 -12.15
CA LEU A 433 3.31 -8.29 -12.00
C LEU A 433 3.68 -7.86 -10.56
N ALA A 434 3.10 -6.78 -10.08
CA ALA A 434 3.12 -6.34 -8.69
C ALA A 434 1.79 -6.66 -8.01
N GLY A 435 1.78 -6.83 -6.67
CA GLY A 435 0.55 -7.10 -5.95
C GLY A 435 0.57 -6.60 -4.51
N TRP A 436 -0.61 -6.29 -3.97
CA TRP A 436 -0.76 -5.82 -2.60
C TRP A 436 -0.19 -6.82 -1.59
N ALA A 437 -0.46 -8.13 -1.76
CA ALA A 437 0.10 -9.17 -0.93
C ALA A 437 1.64 -9.22 -0.99
N GLN A 438 2.25 -8.94 -2.15
CA GLN A 438 3.70 -8.92 -2.31
C GLN A 438 4.36 -7.75 -1.56
N LEU A 439 3.65 -6.63 -1.39
CA LEU A 439 4.11 -5.47 -0.61
C LEU A 439 3.98 -5.69 0.90
N LYS A 440 2.89 -6.32 1.33
CA LYS A 440 2.50 -6.38 2.74
C LYS A 440 2.96 -7.63 3.46
N TYR A 441 3.26 -8.70 2.73
CA TYR A 441 3.67 -9.97 3.31
C TYR A 441 4.98 -10.45 2.68
N PRO A 442 5.97 -10.87 3.51
CA PRO A 442 7.25 -11.35 3.01
C PRO A 442 7.09 -12.63 2.17
N TYR A 443 8.08 -12.90 1.35
CA TYR A 443 8.06 -14.10 0.52
C TYR A 443 8.13 -15.36 1.40
N GLY A 444 7.10 -16.19 1.32
CA GLY A 444 7.00 -17.49 1.97
C GLY A 444 6.41 -18.53 1.02
N ALA A 445 6.70 -19.80 1.29
CA ALA A 445 6.36 -20.94 0.44
C ALA A 445 5.59 -22.03 1.21
N THR A 446 5.00 -21.69 2.35
CA THR A 446 4.19 -22.60 3.16
C THR A 446 2.69 -22.37 2.90
N GLU A 447 1.87 -23.32 3.32
CA GLU A 447 0.41 -23.18 3.29
C GLU A 447 -0.07 -21.99 4.14
N ARG A 448 0.55 -21.77 5.30
CA ARG A 448 0.29 -20.60 6.13
C ARG A 448 0.61 -19.28 5.42
N ASP A 449 1.72 -19.23 4.67
CA ASP A 449 2.06 -18.06 3.87
C ASP A 449 1.01 -17.82 2.76
N ALA A 450 0.50 -18.89 2.15
CA ALA A 450 -0.57 -18.80 1.15
C ALA A 450 -1.87 -18.27 1.76
N TYR A 451 -2.21 -18.71 2.98
CA TYR A 451 -3.36 -18.23 3.75
C TYR A 451 -3.24 -16.73 4.06
N GLU A 452 -2.09 -16.30 4.60
CA GLU A 452 -1.87 -14.88 4.91
C GLU A 452 -1.88 -14.00 3.65
N LYS A 453 -1.25 -14.44 2.57
CA LYS A 453 -1.28 -13.71 1.29
C LYS A 453 -2.67 -13.58 0.71
N LEU A 454 -3.51 -14.63 0.85
CA LEU A 454 -4.88 -14.60 0.37
C LEU A 454 -5.69 -13.47 1.01
N GLN A 455 -5.48 -13.19 2.30
CA GLN A 455 -6.17 -12.10 2.99
C GLN A 455 -5.88 -10.73 2.35
N TYR A 456 -4.63 -10.48 1.93
CA TYR A 456 -4.25 -9.28 1.20
C TYR A 456 -4.73 -9.29 -0.26
N ASP A 457 -4.70 -10.46 -0.92
CA ASP A 457 -5.22 -10.60 -2.27
C ASP A 457 -6.72 -10.32 -2.33
N LEU A 458 -7.51 -10.82 -1.36
CA LEU A 458 -8.95 -10.55 -1.27
C LEU A 458 -9.24 -9.08 -0.96
N TYR A 459 -8.42 -8.43 -0.15
CA TYR A 459 -8.51 -6.98 0.05
C TYR A 459 -8.33 -6.23 -1.27
N TYR A 460 -7.31 -6.59 -2.05
CA TYR A 460 -7.08 -6.01 -3.36
C TYR A 460 -8.24 -6.31 -4.31
N VAL A 461 -8.71 -7.55 -4.38
CA VAL A 461 -9.86 -7.95 -5.23
C VAL A 461 -11.08 -7.07 -4.95
N LYS A 462 -11.36 -6.79 -3.68
CA LYS A 462 -12.49 -5.96 -3.25
C LYS A 462 -12.31 -4.47 -3.55
N ASN A 463 -11.13 -3.92 -3.29
CA ASN A 463 -10.89 -2.48 -3.22
C ASN A 463 -10.09 -1.93 -4.40
N ASN A 464 -9.70 -2.76 -5.38
CA ASN A 464 -8.81 -2.36 -6.46
C ASN A 464 -9.40 -1.20 -7.29
N ASN A 465 -8.55 -0.21 -7.53
CA ASN A 465 -8.81 0.93 -8.40
C ASN A 465 -7.46 1.48 -8.91
N VAL A 466 -7.49 2.34 -9.93
CA VAL A 466 -6.26 2.87 -10.57
C VAL A 466 -5.38 3.63 -9.59
N ILE A 467 -5.96 4.30 -8.60
CA ILE A 467 -5.20 5.03 -7.58
C ILE A 467 -4.45 4.05 -6.68
N MET A 468 -5.10 2.98 -6.23
CA MET A 468 -4.46 1.92 -5.47
C MET A 468 -3.37 1.24 -6.29
N ASP A 469 -3.63 0.96 -7.57
CA ASP A 469 -2.64 0.38 -8.49
C ASP A 469 -1.40 1.28 -8.60
N PHE A 470 -1.60 2.59 -8.76
CA PHE A 470 -0.53 3.56 -8.81
C PHE A 470 0.31 3.58 -7.52
N PHE A 471 -0.33 3.58 -6.34
CA PHE A 471 0.38 3.49 -5.06
C PHE A 471 1.15 2.18 -4.89
N ILE A 472 0.59 1.05 -5.32
CA ILE A 472 1.28 -0.24 -5.30
C ILE A 472 2.53 -0.21 -6.18
N LEU A 473 2.45 0.35 -7.37
CA LEU A 473 3.61 0.49 -8.25
C LEU A 473 4.69 1.38 -7.65
N LEU A 474 4.32 2.54 -7.07
CA LEU A 474 5.27 3.40 -6.39
C LEU A 474 6.00 2.69 -5.23
N GLN A 475 5.26 1.95 -4.40
CA GLN A 475 5.86 1.19 -3.29
C GLN A 475 6.70 -0.01 -3.77
N THR A 476 6.36 -0.59 -4.91
CA THR A 476 7.17 -1.66 -5.53
C THR A 476 8.57 -1.16 -5.90
N ILE A 477 8.69 0.12 -6.30
CA ILE A 477 9.99 0.76 -6.55
C ILE A 477 10.88 0.71 -5.30
N GLU A 478 10.33 1.00 -4.12
CA GLU A 478 11.07 0.91 -2.85
C GLU A 478 11.62 -0.51 -2.62
N ILE A 479 10.77 -1.53 -2.81
CA ILE A 479 11.15 -2.92 -2.61
C ILE A 479 12.27 -3.34 -3.56
N VAL A 480 12.20 -2.91 -4.82
CA VAL A 480 13.22 -3.21 -5.84
C VAL A 480 14.54 -2.53 -5.51
N ILE A 481 14.53 -1.24 -5.16
CA ILE A 481 15.74 -0.46 -4.84
C ILE A 481 16.40 -0.98 -3.55
N MET A 482 15.61 -1.28 -2.53
CA MET A 482 16.14 -1.77 -1.25
C MET A 482 16.46 -3.27 -1.26
N GLY A 483 16.18 -3.99 -2.34
CA GLY A 483 16.40 -5.43 -2.45
C GLY A 483 15.57 -6.27 -1.47
N LYS A 484 14.48 -5.70 -0.91
CA LYS A 484 13.58 -6.40 0.00
C LYS A 484 12.76 -7.42 -0.78
N GLY A 485 12.65 -8.66 -0.27
CA GLY A 485 11.79 -9.70 -0.86
C GLY A 485 12.39 -10.44 -2.08
N ALA A 486 13.66 -10.24 -2.45
CA ALA A 486 14.37 -11.10 -3.39
C ALA A 486 14.95 -12.33 -2.67
N ARG A 487 14.79 -13.52 -3.25
CA ARG A 487 15.46 -14.78 -2.84
C ARG A 487 16.48 -15.19 -3.87
#